data_399f959d666cd2f4cddc788e9aca1a94
#
_entry.id   399f959d666cd2f4cddc788e9aca1a94
#
_cell.length_a   1.000
_cell.length_b   1.000
_cell.length_c   1.000
_cell.angle_alpha   90.00
_cell.angle_beta   90.00
_cell.angle_gamma   90.00
#
_symmetry.space_group_name_H-M   'P 1'
#
loop_
_entity.id
_entity.type
_entity.pdbx_description
1 polymer ?
#
loop_
_entity_poly.entity_id
_entity_poly.type
_entity_poly.pdbx_seq_one_letter_code
_entity_poly.pdbx_strand_id
1 'polypeptide(L)'
;MYNIKNYAFGSFKSVANMHKSNYAVLEENEALDIKNMGIKYCPHLSFEDEFYILQQLDHKQIPKAYDYGQETMFKDNKVVLKQHFIVLEHMSNTDLIGYYKMKTGYFPPVDDVVKCIISACDPLDYLHSKNFIHCDIKPGHMLLDPGTCTVYLIDFELAIRKSGILKGISMDYASPEQLTLVEELRNTPENVPLEAMAFFLSIDGRADIYSTGSVFYEILTGQKWREKRCPPGKLNKLIPQKLEEVIMATLEEDPDNRVSTAKQLKQSLENII
;
A
#
# COMPACT_ATOMS: atom_id res chain seq x y z
N MET A 1 -16.47 18.57 -14.21
CA MET A 1 -15.33 17.81 -14.76
C MET A 1 -14.10 18.69 -14.59
N TYR A 2 -13.24 18.37 -13.68
CA TYR A 2 -12.05 19.16 -13.38
C TYR A 2 -11.02 18.93 -14.48
N ASN A 3 -10.27 19.96 -14.86
CA ASN A 3 -9.29 19.90 -15.92
C ASN A 3 -7.90 20.02 -15.28
N ILE A 4 -7.00 19.12 -15.60
CA ILE A 4 -5.63 19.09 -15.07
C ILE A 4 -4.87 20.41 -15.34
N LYS A 5 -5.27 21.15 -16.38
CA LYS A 5 -4.75 22.50 -16.66
C LYS A 5 -4.97 23.47 -15.51
N ASN A 6 -5.95 23.23 -14.64
CA ASN A 6 -6.20 24.05 -13.45
C ASN A 6 -5.09 23.90 -12.40
N TYR A 7 -4.29 22.82 -12.50
CA TYR A 7 -3.16 22.53 -11.61
C TYR A 7 -1.79 22.85 -12.24
N ALA A 8 -1.79 23.32 -13.51
CA ALA A 8 -0.56 23.52 -14.29
C ALA A 8 0.21 24.81 -13.97
N PHE A 9 -0.15 25.54 -12.91
CA PHE A 9 0.55 26.78 -12.52
C PHE A 9 1.77 26.58 -11.62
N GLY A 10 2.16 25.32 -11.35
CA GLY A 10 3.36 24.98 -10.61
C GLY A 10 4.43 24.32 -11.50
N SER A 11 5.69 24.37 -11.07
CA SER A 11 6.77 23.64 -11.73
C SER A 11 6.71 22.16 -11.37
N PHE A 12 6.68 21.29 -12.40
CA PHE A 12 6.81 19.85 -12.21
C PHE A 12 8.27 19.48 -11.95
N LYS A 13 8.58 18.92 -10.79
CA LYS A 13 9.97 18.52 -10.45
C LYS A 13 10.36 17.13 -10.89
N SER A 14 9.43 16.19 -10.91
CA SER A 14 9.73 14.82 -11.33
C SER A 14 8.52 14.10 -11.90
N VAL A 15 8.75 13.22 -12.86
CA VAL A 15 7.76 12.25 -13.35
C VAL A 15 8.34 10.86 -13.09
N ALA A 16 7.68 10.07 -12.25
CA ALA A 16 8.02 8.68 -12.02
C ALA A 16 6.99 7.78 -12.68
N ASN A 17 7.44 6.78 -13.43
CA ASN A 17 6.57 5.72 -13.94
C ASN A 17 6.40 4.66 -12.85
N MET A 18 5.22 4.57 -12.26
CA MET A 18 4.89 3.51 -11.31
C MET A 18 3.87 2.56 -11.97
N HIS A 19 4.34 1.41 -12.40
CA HIS A 19 3.57 0.35 -13.07
C HIS A 19 2.69 0.80 -14.24
N LYS A 20 1.44 1.17 -14.04
CA LYS A 20 0.52 1.63 -15.09
C LYS A 20 0.18 3.11 -14.97
N SER A 21 0.71 3.79 -13.95
CA SER A 21 0.44 5.18 -13.65
C SER A 21 1.68 6.05 -13.80
N ASN A 22 1.50 7.26 -14.30
CA ASN A 22 2.53 8.30 -14.31
C ASN A 22 2.29 9.21 -13.11
N TYR A 23 3.35 9.57 -12.40
CA TYR A 23 3.28 10.44 -11.24
C TYR A 23 4.05 11.72 -11.50
N ALA A 24 3.39 12.86 -11.33
CA ALA A 24 4.01 14.17 -11.43
C ALA A 24 3.86 14.91 -10.09
N VAL A 25 4.92 15.57 -9.64
CA VAL A 25 4.95 16.34 -8.41
C VAL A 25 4.88 17.83 -8.72
N LEU A 26 3.94 18.51 -8.10
CA LEU A 26 3.82 19.96 -8.09
C LEU A 26 4.37 20.50 -6.77
N GLU A 27 5.29 21.47 -6.83
CA GLU A 27 5.87 22.06 -5.63
C GLU A 27 4.89 22.95 -4.87
N GLU A 28 4.10 23.72 -5.62
CA GLU A 28 3.15 24.68 -5.06
C GLU A 28 2.01 24.95 -6.05
N ASN A 29 0.78 25.05 -5.57
CA ASN A 29 -0.35 25.53 -6.34
C ASN A 29 -1.00 26.68 -5.59
N GLU A 30 -0.73 27.91 -6.02
CA GLU A 30 -1.23 29.15 -5.41
C GLU A 30 -2.77 29.23 -5.43
N ALA A 31 -3.42 28.66 -6.47
CA ALA A 31 -4.87 28.72 -6.62
C ALA A 31 -5.63 27.88 -5.58
N LEU A 32 -4.97 26.86 -5.00
CA LEU A 32 -5.57 25.96 -4.00
C LEU A 32 -4.91 26.09 -2.62
N ASP A 33 -3.91 26.99 -2.48
CA ASP A 33 -3.10 27.13 -1.24
C ASP A 33 -2.53 25.80 -0.74
N ILE A 34 -2.13 24.93 -1.66
CA ILE A 34 -1.61 23.60 -1.36
C ILE A 34 -0.14 23.52 -1.80
N LYS A 35 0.71 23.07 -0.87
CA LYS A 35 2.14 22.79 -1.11
C LYS A 35 2.37 21.30 -1.26
N ASN A 36 3.34 20.94 -2.12
CA ASN A 36 3.76 19.55 -2.31
C ASN A 36 2.61 18.61 -2.73
N MET A 37 1.99 18.89 -3.87
CA MET A 37 0.99 18.00 -4.46
C MET A 37 1.62 16.96 -5.36
N GLY A 38 1.04 15.76 -5.37
CA GLY A 38 1.31 14.71 -6.33
C GLY A 38 0.12 14.50 -7.26
N ILE A 39 0.37 14.28 -8.53
CA ILE A 39 -0.67 13.91 -9.48
C ILE A 39 -0.34 12.54 -10.07
N LYS A 40 -1.23 11.57 -9.84
CA LYS A 40 -1.15 10.22 -10.40
C LYS A 40 -2.05 10.13 -11.62
N TYR A 41 -1.55 9.55 -12.71
CA TYR A 41 -2.27 9.41 -13.98
C TYR A 41 -2.41 7.96 -14.40
N CYS A 42 -3.56 7.59 -14.94
CA CYS A 42 -3.75 6.31 -15.59
C CYS A 42 -4.71 6.44 -16.79
N PRO A 43 -4.39 5.88 -17.97
CA PRO A 43 -5.29 5.93 -19.12
C PRO A 43 -6.47 4.95 -19.02
N HIS A 44 -6.39 3.93 -18.14
CA HIS A 44 -7.33 2.81 -18.14
C HIS A 44 -8.10 2.60 -16.83
N LEU A 45 -7.71 3.27 -15.74
CA LEU A 45 -8.32 3.10 -14.43
C LEU A 45 -8.87 4.43 -13.90
N SER A 46 -10.10 4.41 -13.41
CA SER A 46 -10.66 5.53 -12.67
C SER A 46 -10.10 5.57 -11.26
N PHE A 47 -9.75 6.76 -10.77
CA PHE A 47 -9.33 6.98 -9.38
C PHE A 47 -10.49 7.39 -8.46
N GLU A 48 -11.71 7.24 -8.93
CA GLU A 48 -12.91 7.64 -8.18
C GLU A 48 -13.02 6.92 -6.84
N ASP A 49 -12.85 5.60 -6.83
CA ASP A 49 -12.89 4.80 -5.61
C ASP A 49 -11.75 5.15 -4.65
N GLU A 50 -10.52 5.30 -5.17
CA GLU A 50 -9.36 5.71 -4.36
C GLU A 50 -9.62 7.08 -3.71
N PHE A 51 -10.12 8.04 -4.48
CA PHE A 51 -10.47 9.36 -3.98
C PHE A 51 -11.51 9.29 -2.86
N TYR A 52 -12.62 8.59 -3.06
CA TYR A 52 -13.68 8.49 -2.06
C TYR A 52 -13.27 7.72 -0.79
N ILE A 53 -12.36 6.76 -0.91
CA ILE A 53 -11.77 6.10 0.27
C ILE A 53 -10.92 7.09 1.04
N LEU A 54 -9.99 7.78 0.36
CA LEU A 54 -9.10 8.74 1.00
C LEU A 54 -9.84 9.93 1.62
N GLN A 55 -10.96 10.38 1.04
CA GLN A 55 -11.81 11.42 1.63
C GLN A 55 -12.44 11.02 3.00
N GLN A 56 -12.48 9.73 3.32
CA GLN A 56 -13.01 9.23 4.60
C GLN A 56 -11.89 9.00 5.64
N LEU A 57 -10.64 9.23 5.25
CA LEU A 57 -9.45 9.01 6.07
C LEU A 57 -8.80 10.34 6.42
N ASP A 58 -8.46 10.51 7.69
CA ASP A 58 -7.66 11.65 8.19
C ASP A 58 -6.60 11.11 9.15
N HIS A 59 -5.44 10.77 8.61
CA HIS A 59 -4.31 10.23 9.37
C HIS A 59 -2.99 10.75 8.81
N LYS A 60 -2.09 11.20 9.68
CA LYS A 60 -0.81 11.83 9.30
C LYS A 60 0.12 10.97 8.43
N GLN A 61 -0.07 9.66 8.43
CA GLN A 61 0.73 8.70 7.65
C GLN A 61 -0.04 8.16 6.43
N ILE A 62 -1.16 8.78 6.06
CA ILE A 62 -1.96 8.47 4.87
C ILE A 62 -2.10 9.77 4.08
N PRO A 63 -1.83 9.81 2.76
CA PRO A 63 -1.92 11.03 1.98
C PRO A 63 -3.37 11.54 1.89
N LYS A 64 -3.56 12.85 1.93
CA LYS A 64 -4.85 13.46 1.60
C LYS A 64 -5.08 13.42 0.10
N ALA A 65 -6.33 13.20 -0.31
CA ALA A 65 -6.74 13.36 -1.69
C ALA A 65 -7.46 14.70 -1.85
N TYR A 66 -7.04 15.48 -2.84
CA TYR A 66 -7.57 16.84 -3.05
C TYR A 66 -8.59 16.89 -4.18
N ASP A 67 -8.35 16.13 -5.26
CA ASP A 67 -9.22 16.14 -6.44
C ASP A 67 -8.99 14.89 -7.31
N TYR A 68 -9.94 14.61 -8.21
CA TYR A 68 -9.79 13.57 -9.23
C TYR A 68 -10.58 13.94 -10.49
N GLY A 69 -10.25 13.34 -11.62
CA GLY A 69 -10.98 13.60 -12.84
C GLY A 69 -10.45 12.85 -14.06
N GLN A 70 -10.91 13.29 -15.20
CA GLN A 70 -10.48 12.78 -16.50
C GLN A 70 -10.04 13.92 -17.40
N GLU A 71 -8.89 13.77 -18.02
CA GLU A 71 -8.40 14.69 -19.06
C GLU A 71 -8.48 14.03 -20.43
N THR A 72 -8.82 14.86 -21.43
CA THR A 72 -8.80 14.44 -22.83
C THR A 72 -7.75 15.28 -23.57
N MET A 73 -6.74 14.60 -24.08
CA MET A 73 -5.71 15.22 -24.92
C MET A 73 -6.13 15.18 -26.39
N PHE A 74 -5.98 16.31 -27.08
CA PHE A 74 -6.27 16.45 -28.50
C PHE A 74 -4.98 16.75 -29.27
N LYS A 75 -4.85 16.12 -30.43
CA LYS A 75 -3.88 16.50 -31.45
C LYS A 75 -4.62 16.64 -32.78
N ASP A 76 -4.42 17.77 -33.49
CA ASP A 76 -5.08 18.07 -34.76
C ASP A 76 -6.62 17.89 -34.72
N ASN A 77 -7.25 18.37 -33.64
CA ASN A 77 -8.68 18.22 -33.31
C ASN A 77 -9.18 16.77 -33.15
N LYS A 78 -8.29 15.78 -33.08
CA LYS A 78 -8.63 14.40 -32.78
C LYS A 78 -8.24 14.05 -31.34
N VAL A 79 -9.09 13.27 -30.67
CA VAL A 79 -8.76 12.71 -29.37
C VAL A 79 -7.60 11.73 -29.55
N VAL A 80 -6.47 11.99 -28.87
CA VAL A 80 -5.28 11.13 -28.90
C VAL A 80 -5.16 10.29 -27.65
N LEU A 81 -5.62 10.81 -26.50
CA LEU A 81 -5.54 10.13 -25.22
C LEU A 81 -6.65 10.62 -24.29
N LYS A 82 -7.26 9.69 -23.57
CA LYS A 82 -8.05 9.97 -22.36
C LYS A 82 -7.32 9.35 -21.20
N GLN A 83 -7.08 10.12 -20.14
CA GLN A 83 -6.44 9.62 -18.93
C GLN A 83 -7.17 10.12 -17.70
N HIS A 84 -7.27 9.27 -16.70
CA HIS A 84 -7.75 9.65 -15.38
C HIS A 84 -6.60 10.22 -14.56
N PHE A 85 -6.91 11.09 -13.60
CA PHE A 85 -5.95 11.61 -12.64
C PHE A 85 -6.55 11.67 -11.24
N ILE A 86 -5.68 11.65 -10.25
CA ILE A 86 -5.98 11.97 -8.85
C ILE A 86 -4.89 12.90 -8.33
N VAL A 87 -5.29 13.91 -7.57
CA VAL A 87 -4.39 14.87 -6.91
C VAL A 87 -4.28 14.52 -5.46
N LEU A 88 -3.08 14.20 -5.01
CA LEU A 88 -2.77 13.71 -3.67
C LEU A 88 -1.80 14.64 -2.96
N GLU A 89 -1.78 14.56 -1.64
CA GLU A 89 -0.66 15.04 -0.84
C GLU A 89 0.62 14.33 -1.24
N HIS A 90 1.68 15.08 -1.52
CA HIS A 90 2.96 14.48 -1.91
C HIS A 90 3.75 14.07 -0.68
N MET A 91 4.00 12.77 -0.56
CA MET A 91 4.87 12.19 0.44
C MET A 91 6.30 12.10 -0.10
N SER A 92 7.18 13.07 0.26
CA SER A 92 8.56 13.19 -0.25
C SER A 92 9.53 12.16 0.37
N ASN A 93 9.15 10.90 0.38
CA ASN A 93 9.88 9.83 1.06
C ASN A 93 10.32 8.76 0.05
N THR A 94 11.22 7.88 0.48
CA THR A 94 11.72 6.77 -0.34
C THR A 94 10.98 5.49 0.04
N ASP A 95 10.77 4.59 -0.93
CA ASP A 95 10.23 3.28 -0.60
C ASP A 95 11.14 2.51 0.38
N LEU A 96 10.50 1.73 1.22
CA LEU A 96 11.13 1.11 2.38
C LEU A 96 12.29 0.18 2.01
N ILE A 97 12.09 -0.69 1.01
CA ILE A 97 13.15 -1.63 0.55
C ILE A 97 14.23 -0.88 -0.22
N GLY A 98 13.87 0.07 -1.10
CA GLY A 98 14.82 0.87 -1.85
C GLY A 98 15.79 1.61 -0.93
N TYR A 99 15.26 2.20 0.16
CA TYR A 99 16.09 2.86 1.17
C TYR A 99 17.12 1.91 1.78
N TYR A 100 16.69 0.75 2.27
CA TYR A 100 17.59 -0.18 2.95
C TYR A 100 18.59 -0.82 1.98
N LYS A 101 18.18 -1.21 0.78
CA LYS A 101 19.10 -1.75 -0.24
C LYS A 101 20.20 -0.76 -0.62
N MET A 102 19.88 0.54 -0.76
CA MET A 102 20.87 1.56 -1.10
C MET A 102 21.83 1.87 0.04
N LYS A 103 21.36 1.91 1.29
CA LYS A 103 22.11 2.40 2.43
C LYS A 103 22.99 1.33 3.11
N THR A 104 22.51 0.10 3.23
CA THR A 104 23.18 -0.90 4.07
C THR A 104 23.89 -1.99 3.29
N GLY A 105 23.59 -2.15 2.02
CA GLY A 105 24.20 -3.17 1.16
C GLY A 105 23.82 -4.61 1.47
N TYR A 106 23.34 -4.93 2.70
CA TYR A 106 22.96 -6.29 3.10
C TYR A 106 21.72 -6.34 4.00
N PHE A 107 21.88 -6.07 5.30
CA PHE A 107 20.78 -6.09 6.26
C PHE A 107 20.70 -4.78 7.02
N PRO A 108 19.49 -4.19 7.15
CA PRO A 108 19.31 -3.02 8.00
C PRO A 108 19.51 -3.39 9.49
N PRO A 109 19.81 -2.41 10.35
CA PRO A 109 19.76 -2.62 11.80
C PRO A 109 18.37 -3.13 12.21
N VAL A 110 18.35 -4.23 12.96
CA VAL A 110 17.08 -4.89 13.35
C VAL A 110 16.17 -3.93 14.11
N ASP A 111 16.72 -3.14 15.03
CA ASP A 111 15.96 -2.18 15.83
C ASP A 111 15.27 -1.11 14.96
N ASP A 112 15.93 -0.65 13.88
CA ASP A 112 15.32 0.31 12.96
C ASP A 112 14.16 -0.33 12.19
N VAL A 113 14.32 -1.60 11.78
CA VAL A 113 13.22 -2.35 11.14
C VAL A 113 12.05 -2.51 12.11
N VAL A 114 12.29 -2.86 13.37
CA VAL A 114 11.24 -2.98 14.39
C VAL A 114 10.49 -1.65 14.55
N LYS A 115 11.21 -0.52 14.64
CA LYS A 115 10.57 0.82 14.68
C LYS A 115 9.71 1.10 13.44
N CYS A 116 10.18 0.70 12.26
CA CYS A 116 9.40 0.84 11.03
C CYS A 116 8.12 0.00 11.06
N ILE A 117 8.17 -1.25 11.56
CA ILE A 117 6.98 -2.10 11.68
C ILE A 117 5.99 -1.46 12.68
N ILE A 118 6.47 -1.03 13.83
CA ILE A 118 5.66 -0.33 14.84
C ILE A 118 4.97 0.90 14.23
N SER A 119 5.73 1.69 13.47
CA SER A 119 5.19 2.88 12.77
C SER A 119 4.14 2.52 11.71
N ALA A 120 4.34 1.42 10.95
CA ALA A 120 3.39 0.97 9.94
C ALA A 120 2.07 0.47 10.54
N CYS A 121 2.09 0.01 11.80
CA CYS A 121 0.88 -0.43 12.48
C CYS A 121 -0.12 0.70 12.73
N ASP A 122 0.32 1.94 12.92
CA ASP A 122 -0.57 3.06 13.25
C ASP A 122 -1.57 3.38 12.11
N PRO A 123 -1.12 3.63 10.86
CA PRO A 123 -2.04 3.87 9.75
C PRO A 123 -2.85 2.62 9.38
N LEU A 124 -2.33 1.40 9.59
CA LEU A 124 -3.10 0.17 9.38
C LEU A 124 -4.22 -0.01 10.38
N ASP A 125 -3.95 0.18 11.69
CA ASP A 125 -4.98 0.09 12.73
C ASP A 125 -6.07 1.13 12.53
N TYR A 126 -5.67 2.36 12.17
CA TYR A 126 -6.60 3.43 11.82
C TYR A 126 -7.48 3.04 10.62
N LEU A 127 -6.88 2.57 9.52
CA LEU A 127 -7.59 2.14 8.31
C LEU A 127 -8.61 1.04 8.62
N HIS A 128 -8.19 0.00 9.35
CA HIS A 128 -9.06 -1.10 9.75
C HIS A 128 -10.19 -0.65 10.69
N SER A 129 -9.94 0.33 11.58
CA SER A 129 -10.97 0.92 12.44
C SER A 129 -12.06 1.66 11.66
N LYS A 130 -11.74 2.12 10.45
CA LYS A 130 -12.69 2.74 9.50
C LYS A 130 -13.37 1.72 8.59
N ASN A 131 -13.19 0.43 8.84
CA ASN A 131 -13.69 -0.68 8.02
C ASN A 131 -13.17 -0.68 6.58
N PHE A 132 -11.94 -0.23 6.36
CA PHE A 132 -11.24 -0.37 5.10
C PHE A 132 -10.08 -1.35 5.23
N ILE A 133 -9.73 -2.00 4.14
CA ILE A 133 -8.62 -2.92 3.98
C ILE A 133 -7.82 -2.41 2.78
N HIS A 134 -6.49 -2.33 2.93
CA HIS A 134 -5.63 -1.81 1.87
C HIS A 134 -5.54 -2.76 0.67
N CYS A 135 -5.45 -4.06 0.93
CA CYS A 135 -5.36 -5.17 -0.02
C CYS A 135 -4.11 -5.21 -0.90
N ASP A 136 -3.25 -4.19 -0.87
CA ASP A 136 -2.05 -4.12 -1.70
C ASP A 136 -0.83 -3.59 -0.93
N ILE A 137 -0.65 -4.06 0.30
CA ILE A 137 0.56 -3.76 1.08
C ILE A 137 1.76 -4.42 0.42
N LYS A 138 2.72 -3.60 -0.01
CA LYS A 138 3.99 -4.00 -0.61
C LYS A 138 5.04 -2.92 -0.39
N PRO A 139 6.34 -3.20 -0.61
CA PRO A 139 7.40 -2.22 -0.36
C PRO A 139 7.20 -0.88 -1.05
N GLY A 140 6.76 -0.88 -2.30
CA GLY A 140 6.52 0.34 -3.07
C GLY A 140 5.34 1.20 -2.55
N HIS A 141 4.48 0.65 -1.69
CA HIS A 141 3.35 1.35 -1.07
C HIS A 141 3.60 1.69 0.41
N MET A 142 4.81 1.45 0.89
CA MET A 142 5.29 1.83 2.21
C MET A 142 6.46 2.80 2.06
N LEU A 143 6.23 4.09 2.23
CA LEU A 143 7.28 5.10 2.17
C LEU A 143 7.88 5.33 3.54
N LEU A 144 9.20 5.47 3.60
CA LEU A 144 9.96 5.67 4.82
C LEU A 144 10.47 7.11 4.93
N ASP A 145 10.20 7.76 6.05
CA ASP A 145 11.02 8.86 6.54
C ASP A 145 12.17 8.29 7.38
N PRO A 146 13.40 8.28 6.86
CA PRO A 146 14.51 7.65 7.55
C PRO A 146 14.99 8.43 8.78
N GLY A 147 14.62 9.70 8.91
CA GLY A 147 14.97 10.53 10.06
C GLY A 147 14.21 10.14 11.32
N THR A 148 12.98 9.66 11.16
CA THR A 148 12.07 9.33 12.26
C THR A 148 11.66 7.86 12.29
N CYS A 149 12.06 7.05 11.31
CA CYS A 149 11.55 5.70 11.05
C CYS A 149 10.01 5.68 10.84
N THR A 150 9.43 6.79 10.42
CA THR A 150 7.99 6.87 10.15
C THR A 150 7.68 6.23 8.81
N VAL A 151 6.71 5.32 8.78
CA VAL A 151 6.22 4.65 7.58
C VAL A 151 4.87 5.22 7.19
N TYR A 152 4.75 5.67 5.94
CA TYR A 152 3.53 6.17 5.33
C TYR A 152 2.94 5.11 4.40
N LEU A 153 1.63 4.93 4.45
CA LEU A 153 0.91 4.08 3.49
C LEU A 153 0.39 4.92 2.34
N ILE A 154 0.65 4.46 1.12
CA ILE A 154 0.21 5.12 -0.11
C ILE A 154 -0.46 4.12 -1.05
N ASP A 155 -1.11 4.62 -2.10
CA ASP A 155 -1.72 3.84 -3.17
C ASP A 155 -2.90 2.97 -2.71
N PHE A 156 -4.05 3.62 -2.52
CA PHE A 156 -5.30 3.01 -2.07
C PHE A 156 -6.19 2.51 -3.23
N GLU A 157 -5.62 2.36 -4.44
CA GLU A 157 -6.35 1.94 -5.63
C GLU A 157 -7.07 0.58 -5.46
N LEU A 158 -6.41 -0.38 -4.79
CA LEU A 158 -6.97 -1.69 -4.51
C LEU A 158 -7.68 -1.78 -3.16
N ALA A 159 -7.72 -0.69 -2.40
CA ALA A 159 -8.39 -0.70 -1.10
C ALA A 159 -9.89 -0.95 -1.26
N ILE A 160 -10.44 -1.69 -0.29
CA ILE A 160 -11.87 -2.03 -0.25
C ILE A 160 -12.46 -1.74 1.13
N ARG A 161 -13.78 -1.60 1.20
CA ARG A 161 -14.48 -1.75 2.47
C ARG A 161 -14.47 -3.21 2.91
N LYS A 162 -14.48 -3.44 4.21
CA LYS A 162 -14.69 -4.79 4.77
C LYS A 162 -15.93 -5.42 4.12
N SER A 163 -15.81 -6.64 3.65
CA SER A 163 -16.83 -7.34 2.83
C SER A 163 -17.05 -6.75 1.42
N GLY A 164 -16.14 -5.91 0.95
CA GLY A 164 -16.12 -5.44 -0.44
C GLY A 164 -15.48 -6.47 -1.38
N ILE A 165 -15.64 -6.21 -2.68
CA ILE A 165 -15.09 -7.08 -3.73
C ILE A 165 -13.61 -6.75 -3.96
N LEU A 166 -12.76 -7.77 -3.94
CA LEU A 166 -11.33 -7.62 -4.21
C LEU A 166 -11.11 -7.19 -5.67
N LYS A 167 -10.38 -6.07 -5.86
CA LYS A 167 -10.14 -5.47 -7.18
C LYS A 167 -8.89 -6.02 -7.88
N GLY A 168 -7.96 -6.54 -7.10
CA GLY A 168 -6.68 -7.05 -7.59
C GLY A 168 -5.74 -7.43 -6.45
N ILE A 169 -4.58 -7.96 -6.77
CA ILE A 169 -3.56 -8.35 -5.80
C ILE A 169 -2.14 -8.15 -6.34
N SER A 170 -1.19 -7.96 -5.44
CA SER A 170 0.25 -8.11 -5.73
C SER A 170 0.72 -9.49 -5.28
N MET A 171 0.89 -10.41 -6.24
CA MET A 171 1.13 -11.85 -6.02
C MET A 171 2.20 -12.17 -4.98
N ASP A 172 3.28 -11.41 -4.91
CA ASP A 172 4.42 -11.69 -4.02
C ASP A 172 4.11 -11.46 -2.53
N TYR A 173 3.14 -10.58 -2.23
CA TYR A 173 2.82 -10.15 -0.87
C TYR A 173 1.39 -10.48 -0.44
N ALA A 174 0.53 -10.87 -1.40
CA ALA A 174 -0.87 -11.19 -1.14
C ALA A 174 -1.00 -12.33 -0.12
N SER A 175 -1.98 -12.23 0.77
CA SER A 175 -2.30 -13.26 1.74
C SER A 175 -2.89 -14.52 1.06
N PRO A 176 -2.82 -15.70 1.72
CA PRO A 176 -3.39 -16.93 1.18
C PRO A 176 -4.87 -16.80 0.82
N GLU A 177 -5.68 -16.13 1.66
CA GLU A 177 -7.09 -15.90 1.41
C GLU A 177 -7.35 -14.99 0.21
N GLN A 178 -6.49 -13.99 -0.05
CA GLN A 178 -6.58 -13.18 -1.26
C GLN A 178 -6.30 -14.00 -2.53
N LEU A 179 -5.32 -14.90 -2.47
CA LEU A 179 -4.98 -15.78 -3.60
C LEU A 179 -6.08 -16.78 -3.89
N THR A 180 -6.64 -17.41 -2.85
CA THR A 180 -7.77 -18.32 -2.97
C THR A 180 -8.95 -17.62 -3.62
N LEU A 181 -9.26 -16.39 -3.18
CA LEU A 181 -10.35 -15.59 -3.74
C LEU A 181 -10.14 -15.31 -5.23
N VAL A 182 -8.92 -14.92 -5.64
CA VAL A 182 -8.62 -14.68 -7.07
C VAL A 182 -8.76 -15.95 -7.89
N GLU A 183 -8.35 -17.09 -7.36
CA GLU A 183 -8.48 -18.38 -8.05
C GLU A 183 -9.95 -18.80 -8.20
N GLU A 184 -10.75 -18.64 -7.16
CA GLU A 184 -12.18 -18.91 -7.18
C GLU A 184 -12.91 -17.98 -8.16
N LEU A 185 -12.59 -16.67 -8.17
CA LEU A 185 -13.15 -15.72 -9.13
C LEU A 185 -12.83 -16.11 -10.57
N ARG A 186 -11.62 -16.61 -10.85
CA ARG A 186 -11.24 -17.08 -12.20
C ARG A 186 -11.99 -18.33 -12.64
N ASN A 187 -12.35 -19.19 -11.70
CA ASN A 187 -13.02 -20.45 -11.96
C ASN A 187 -14.57 -20.33 -11.94
N THR A 188 -15.09 -19.16 -11.57
CA THR A 188 -16.53 -18.93 -11.49
C THR A 188 -17.12 -18.66 -12.87
N PRO A 189 -18.26 -19.30 -13.21
CA PRO A 189 -18.96 -19.01 -14.44
C PRO A 189 -19.45 -17.54 -14.50
N GLU A 190 -19.40 -16.94 -15.69
CA GLU A 190 -19.74 -15.52 -15.92
C GLU A 190 -21.18 -15.14 -15.48
N ASN A 191 -22.07 -16.11 -15.33
CA ASN A 191 -23.46 -15.91 -14.95
C ASN A 191 -23.72 -15.92 -13.43
N VAL A 192 -22.69 -16.12 -12.61
CA VAL A 192 -22.82 -16.03 -11.14
C VAL A 192 -22.63 -14.57 -10.72
N PRO A 193 -23.61 -13.94 -10.05
CA PRO A 193 -23.44 -12.58 -9.56
C PRO A 193 -22.27 -12.47 -8.57
N LEU A 194 -21.40 -11.48 -8.77
CA LEU A 194 -20.25 -11.23 -7.88
C LEU A 194 -20.67 -11.04 -6.41
N GLU A 195 -21.85 -10.44 -6.19
CA GLU A 195 -22.41 -10.23 -4.87
C GLU A 195 -22.72 -11.55 -4.14
N ALA A 196 -23.09 -12.58 -4.87
CA ALA A 196 -23.32 -13.92 -4.30
C ALA A 196 -22.03 -14.57 -3.83
N MET A 197 -20.88 -14.20 -4.43
CA MET A 197 -19.56 -14.71 -4.05
C MET A 197 -18.96 -13.92 -2.88
N ALA A 198 -19.20 -12.62 -2.80
CA ALA A 198 -18.67 -11.77 -1.73
C ALA A 198 -19.07 -12.25 -0.34
N PHE A 199 -20.20 -12.96 -0.20
CA PHE A 199 -20.64 -13.53 1.06
C PHE A 199 -19.77 -14.70 1.57
N PHE A 200 -19.15 -15.46 0.64
CA PHE A 200 -18.33 -16.63 1.00
C PHE A 200 -16.84 -16.28 1.20
N LEU A 201 -16.41 -15.09 0.80
CA LEU A 201 -15.01 -14.74 0.63
C LEU A 201 -14.70 -13.42 1.31
N SER A 202 -14.92 -13.37 2.63
CA SER A 202 -14.66 -12.16 3.41
C SER A 202 -13.17 -12.01 3.71
N ILE A 203 -12.52 -11.06 3.03
CA ILE A 203 -11.21 -10.55 3.41
C ILE A 203 -11.40 -9.50 4.51
N ASP A 204 -10.52 -9.54 5.50
CA ASP A 204 -10.46 -8.53 6.56
C ASP A 204 -9.04 -7.99 6.75
N GLY A 205 -8.84 -7.13 7.74
CA GLY A 205 -7.55 -6.48 8.00
C GLY A 205 -6.38 -7.43 8.25
N ARG A 206 -6.64 -8.72 8.52
CA ARG A 206 -5.59 -9.73 8.69
C ARG A 206 -4.85 -10.06 7.39
N ALA A 207 -5.47 -9.77 6.23
CA ALA A 207 -4.78 -9.83 4.94
C ALA A 207 -3.64 -8.79 4.86
N ASP A 208 -3.89 -7.55 5.31
CA ASP A 208 -2.86 -6.52 5.37
C ASP A 208 -1.76 -6.86 6.40
N ILE A 209 -2.11 -7.53 7.51
CA ILE A 209 -1.14 -8.03 8.50
C ILE A 209 -0.18 -9.04 7.85
N TYR A 210 -0.70 -10.00 7.09
CA TYR A 210 0.13 -10.96 6.36
C TYR A 210 1.06 -10.27 5.37
N SER A 211 0.52 -9.36 4.57
CA SER A 211 1.31 -8.61 3.58
C SER A 211 2.40 -7.77 4.25
N THR A 212 2.09 -7.14 5.40
CA THR A 212 3.07 -6.41 6.22
C THR A 212 4.18 -7.35 6.71
N GLY A 213 3.84 -8.51 7.26
CA GLY A 213 4.82 -9.53 7.64
C GLY A 213 5.71 -9.96 6.48
N SER A 214 5.13 -10.15 5.28
CA SER A 214 5.86 -10.52 4.07
C SER A 214 6.86 -9.43 3.64
N VAL A 215 6.48 -8.15 3.71
CA VAL A 215 7.37 -7.01 3.45
C VAL A 215 8.54 -6.99 4.43
N PHE A 216 8.26 -7.09 5.73
CA PHE A 216 9.31 -7.02 6.75
C PHE A 216 10.18 -8.26 6.79
N TYR A 217 9.64 -9.43 6.43
CA TYR A 217 10.46 -10.61 6.18
C TYR A 217 11.50 -10.34 5.09
N GLU A 218 11.07 -9.73 3.96
CA GLU A 218 12.00 -9.40 2.87
C GLU A 218 13.06 -8.38 3.29
N ILE A 219 12.70 -7.36 4.07
CA ILE A 219 13.66 -6.36 4.58
C ILE A 219 14.70 -7.01 5.49
N LEU A 220 14.26 -7.88 6.39
CA LEU A 220 15.12 -8.55 7.39
C LEU A 220 16.03 -9.62 6.78
N THR A 221 15.63 -10.24 5.66
CA THR A 221 16.30 -11.42 5.09
C THR A 221 16.87 -11.21 3.70
N GLY A 222 16.45 -10.14 3.00
CA GLY A 222 16.75 -9.92 1.58
C GLY A 222 16.05 -10.91 0.64
N GLN A 223 15.11 -11.72 1.13
CA GLN A 223 14.42 -12.78 0.38
C GLN A 223 12.91 -12.65 0.55
N LYS A 224 12.15 -12.95 -0.50
CA LYS A 224 10.68 -12.97 -0.41
C LYS A 224 10.20 -14.18 0.38
N TRP A 225 9.25 -13.96 1.29
CA TRP A 225 8.65 -15.04 2.07
C TRP A 225 8.08 -16.15 1.19
N ARG A 226 7.37 -15.79 0.12
CA ARG A 226 6.74 -16.75 -0.80
C ARG A 226 7.73 -17.72 -1.44
N GLU A 227 8.97 -17.31 -1.64
CA GLU A 227 10.01 -18.13 -2.25
C GLU A 227 10.74 -19.02 -1.24
N LYS A 228 10.90 -18.56 0.00
CA LYS A 228 11.77 -19.24 0.99
C LYS A 228 11.02 -20.06 2.01
N ARG A 229 9.87 -19.58 2.51
CA ARG A 229 9.03 -20.31 3.47
C ARG A 229 9.80 -20.91 4.67
N CYS A 230 10.77 -20.17 5.21
CA CYS A 230 11.55 -20.59 6.36
C CYS A 230 11.69 -19.47 7.40
N PRO A 231 11.86 -19.78 8.70
CA PRO A 231 12.04 -18.77 9.72
C PRO A 231 13.17 -17.78 9.37
N PRO A 232 12.97 -16.46 9.56
CA PRO A 232 13.90 -15.44 9.12
C PRO A 232 15.27 -15.54 9.80
N GLY A 233 15.37 -16.03 11.03
CA GLY A 233 16.63 -16.27 11.75
C GLY A 233 17.50 -17.38 11.13
N LYS A 234 16.97 -18.21 10.22
CA LYS A 234 17.79 -19.13 9.42
C LYS A 234 18.63 -18.39 8.38
N LEU A 235 18.09 -17.27 7.85
CA LEU A 235 18.72 -16.47 6.81
C LEU A 235 19.55 -15.30 7.39
N ASN A 236 19.11 -14.72 8.49
CA ASN A 236 19.79 -13.62 9.17
C ASN A 236 19.88 -13.90 10.66
N LYS A 237 21.10 -14.24 11.13
CA LYS A 237 21.38 -14.59 12.53
C LYS A 237 21.32 -13.42 13.52
N LEU A 238 21.18 -12.20 13.03
CA LEU A 238 21.02 -11.01 13.86
C LEU A 238 19.56 -10.83 14.35
N ILE A 239 18.61 -11.59 13.81
CA ILE A 239 17.21 -11.51 14.19
C ILE A 239 17.01 -12.23 15.54
N PRO A 240 16.57 -11.51 16.59
CA PRO A 240 16.23 -12.13 17.87
C PRO A 240 15.07 -13.13 17.72
N GLN A 241 15.09 -14.20 18.49
CA GLN A 241 14.05 -15.24 18.45
C GLN A 241 12.65 -14.65 18.67
N LYS A 242 12.47 -13.73 19.60
CA LYS A 242 11.18 -13.07 19.84
C LYS A 242 10.65 -12.31 18.62
N LEU A 243 11.53 -11.64 17.86
CA LEU A 243 11.14 -10.97 16.63
C LEU A 243 10.78 -11.98 15.54
N GLU A 244 11.55 -13.07 15.41
CA GLU A 244 11.23 -14.17 14.51
C GLU A 244 9.81 -14.70 14.78
N GLU A 245 9.48 -14.99 16.05
CA GLU A 245 8.17 -15.47 16.47
C GLU A 245 7.05 -14.50 16.06
N VAL A 246 7.25 -13.19 16.28
CA VAL A 246 6.26 -12.19 15.89
C VAL A 246 6.08 -12.12 14.36
N ILE A 247 7.17 -12.11 13.59
CA ILE A 247 7.09 -12.11 12.12
C ILE A 247 6.39 -13.37 11.61
N MET A 248 6.75 -14.55 12.15
CA MET A 248 6.12 -15.81 11.75
C MET A 248 4.62 -15.82 12.08
N ALA A 249 4.22 -15.27 13.23
CA ALA A 249 2.81 -15.15 13.60
C ALA A 249 1.99 -14.22 12.66
N THR A 250 2.63 -13.28 11.96
CA THR A 250 1.94 -12.52 10.90
C THR A 250 1.79 -13.30 9.61
N LEU A 251 2.63 -14.31 9.38
CA LEU A 251 2.72 -15.10 8.15
C LEU A 251 1.95 -16.43 8.22
N GLU A 252 1.17 -16.64 9.27
CA GLU A 252 0.27 -17.80 9.39
C GLU A 252 -0.69 -17.85 8.20
N GLU A 253 -0.83 -19.06 7.61
CA GLU A 253 -1.67 -19.24 6.42
C GLU A 253 -3.16 -19.08 6.77
N ASP A 254 -3.58 -19.65 7.89
CA ASP A 254 -4.93 -19.48 8.42
C ASP A 254 -5.06 -18.12 9.13
N PRO A 255 -5.94 -17.22 8.67
CA PRO A 255 -6.15 -15.93 9.33
C PRO A 255 -6.57 -16.05 10.81
N ASP A 256 -7.22 -17.14 11.22
CA ASP A 256 -7.65 -17.34 12.62
C ASP A 256 -6.48 -17.65 13.56
N ASN A 257 -5.36 -18.15 13.04
CA ASN A 257 -4.12 -18.39 13.78
C ASN A 257 -3.14 -17.20 13.69
N ARG A 258 -3.45 -16.21 12.83
CA ARG A 258 -2.63 -15.02 12.59
C ARG A 258 -2.85 -13.95 13.65
N VAL A 259 -1.85 -13.06 13.83
CA VAL A 259 -2.05 -11.82 14.59
C VAL A 259 -3.31 -11.11 14.11
N SER A 260 -4.23 -10.82 15.02
CA SER A 260 -5.59 -10.41 14.65
C SER A 260 -5.71 -8.95 14.22
N THR A 261 -4.85 -8.06 14.77
CA THR A 261 -4.95 -6.61 14.51
C THR A 261 -3.56 -5.96 14.43
N ALA A 262 -3.46 -4.85 13.70
CA ALA A 262 -2.24 -4.04 13.67
C ALA A 262 -1.85 -3.52 15.06
N LYS A 263 -2.83 -3.19 15.89
CA LYS A 263 -2.61 -2.82 17.30
C LYS A 263 -1.94 -3.93 18.11
N GLN A 264 -2.40 -5.18 17.95
CA GLN A 264 -1.80 -6.32 18.63
C GLN A 264 -0.37 -6.58 18.13
N LEU A 265 -0.13 -6.49 16.81
CA LEU A 265 1.21 -6.57 16.23
C LEU A 265 2.15 -5.52 16.84
N LYS A 266 1.69 -4.26 16.91
CA LYS A 266 2.44 -3.16 17.52
C LYS A 266 2.83 -3.47 18.97
N GLN A 267 1.88 -3.89 19.79
CA GLN A 267 2.12 -4.25 21.21
C GLN A 267 3.12 -5.38 21.36
N SER A 268 3.07 -6.40 20.50
CA SER A 268 4.03 -7.49 20.53
C SER A 268 5.45 -7.03 20.23
N LEU A 269 5.61 -6.07 19.33
CA LEU A 269 6.91 -5.50 18.94
C LEU A 269 7.48 -4.54 19.99
N GLU A 270 6.63 -3.70 20.59
CA GLU A 270 7.03 -2.78 21.68
C GLU A 270 7.61 -3.50 22.90
N ASN A 271 7.30 -4.78 23.10
CA ASN A 271 7.87 -5.61 24.14
C ASN A 271 9.24 -6.23 23.78
N ILE A 272 9.78 -5.98 22.58
CA ILE A 272 11.05 -6.53 22.08
C ILE A 272 12.19 -5.53 22.22
N ILE A 273 11.87 -4.20 22.08
CA ILE A 273 12.84 -3.09 22.13
C ILE A 273 12.84 -2.38 23.47
#